data_be1db0460e86b95b86686dbd495de6c3
#
_entry.id   be1db0460e86b95b86686dbd495de6c3
#
_cell.length_a   1.000
_cell.length_b   1.000
_cell.length_c   1.000
_cell.angle_alpha   90.00
_cell.angle_beta   90.00
_cell.angle_gamma   90.00
#
_symmetry.space_group_name_H-M   'P 1'
#
loop_
_entity.id
_entity.type
_entity.pdbx_description
1 polymer ?
#
loop_
_entity_poly.entity_id
_entity_poly.type
_entity_poly.pdbx_seq_one_letter_code
_entity_poly.pdbx_strand_id
1 'polypeptide(L)'
;MDRLVEAWHRERPDLDVSPMQVLSRVTRLARHLDKVRSAAFAASGLESWEFDVLAALRRAGPGQRLSPGQLLKETMVTSGTMTNRVDRLAARGLVTRDPNPEDRRAVLVGLTAAGREAVDSALADLMAAEQQILAELDPTHREAITVALRELLAPYGPELR
;
A
#
# COMPACT_ATOMS: atom_id res chain seq x y z
N MET A 1 -25.62 -3.06 -2.39
CA MET A 1 -25.32 -2.12 -3.52
C MET A 1 -26.44 -2.11 -4.55
N ASP A 2 -26.99 -3.25 -4.91
CA ASP A 2 -28.03 -3.33 -5.95
C ASP A 2 -29.23 -2.42 -5.63
N ARG A 3 -29.75 -2.46 -4.41
CA ARG A 3 -30.82 -1.56 -3.94
C ARG A 3 -30.49 -0.06 -4.10
N LEU A 4 -29.22 0.33 -3.94
CA LEU A 4 -28.79 1.72 -4.12
C LEU A 4 -28.83 2.13 -5.59
N VAL A 5 -28.34 1.29 -6.47
CA VAL A 5 -28.37 1.51 -7.93
C VAL A 5 -29.81 1.56 -8.43
N GLU A 6 -30.65 0.61 -7.98
CA GLU A 6 -32.10 0.60 -8.30
C GLU A 6 -32.82 1.87 -7.83
N ALA A 7 -32.50 2.36 -6.62
CA ALA A 7 -33.07 3.60 -6.11
C ALA A 7 -32.68 4.81 -6.98
N TRP A 8 -31.39 4.92 -7.35
CA TRP A 8 -30.96 6.00 -8.24
C TRP A 8 -31.55 5.90 -9.65
N HIS A 9 -31.67 4.71 -10.20
CA HIS A 9 -32.30 4.50 -11.51
C HIS A 9 -33.77 4.94 -11.51
N ARG A 10 -34.47 4.76 -10.38
CA ARG A 10 -35.84 5.21 -10.21
C ARG A 10 -35.96 6.73 -10.05
N GLU A 11 -35.09 7.34 -9.24
CA GLU A 11 -35.14 8.77 -8.92
C GLU A 11 -34.52 9.65 -10.01
N ARG A 12 -33.57 9.11 -10.79
CA ARG A 12 -32.87 9.80 -11.88
C ARG A 12 -32.80 8.92 -13.14
N PRO A 13 -33.97 8.64 -13.76
CA PRO A 13 -34.02 7.80 -14.97
C PRO A 13 -33.33 8.45 -16.19
N ASP A 14 -33.01 9.74 -16.09
CA ASP A 14 -32.25 10.52 -17.07
C ASP A 14 -30.74 10.24 -17.05
N LEU A 15 -30.22 9.56 -16.00
CA LEU A 15 -28.81 9.25 -15.84
C LEU A 15 -28.52 7.78 -16.01
N ASP A 16 -27.43 7.46 -16.71
CA ASP A 16 -26.85 6.14 -16.67
C ASP A 16 -26.08 5.93 -15.35
N VAL A 17 -26.67 5.19 -14.43
CA VAL A 17 -26.07 4.84 -13.14
C VAL A 17 -25.30 3.52 -13.15
N SER A 18 -25.14 2.89 -14.31
CA SER A 18 -24.41 1.60 -14.45
C SER A 18 -22.95 1.64 -13.92
N PRO A 19 -22.18 2.74 -14.04
CA PRO A 19 -20.83 2.81 -13.46
C PRO A 19 -20.80 2.57 -11.95
N MET A 20 -21.88 2.88 -11.22
CA MET A 20 -21.98 2.62 -9.78
C MET A 20 -21.93 1.13 -9.46
N GLN A 21 -22.34 0.27 -10.38
CA GLN A 21 -22.27 -1.19 -10.24
C GLN A 21 -20.83 -1.66 -9.95
N VAL A 22 -19.85 -1.05 -10.60
CA VAL A 22 -18.43 -1.37 -10.45
C VAL A 22 -17.78 -0.48 -9.39
N LEU A 23 -17.78 0.84 -9.61
CA LEU A 23 -16.94 1.77 -8.84
C LEU A 23 -17.35 1.88 -7.37
N SER A 24 -18.66 1.76 -7.06
CA SER A 24 -19.08 1.74 -5.65
C SER A 24 -18.68 0.46 -4.92
N ARG A 25 -18.61 -0.68 -5.62
CA ARG A 25 -18.08 -1.93 -5.05
C ARG A 25 -16.58 -1.85 -4.82
N VAL A 26 -15.83 -1.31 -5.79
CA VAL A 26 -14.38 -1.05 -5.63
C VAL A 26 -14.11 -0.15 -4.43
N THR A 27 -14.82 0.98 -4.30
CA THR A 27 -14.67 1.90 -3.16
C THR A 27 -14.97 1.22 -1.82
N ARG A 28 -16.01 0.39 -1.77
CA ARG A 28 -16.36 -0.34 -0.55
C ARG A 28 -15.35 -1.42 -0.20
N LEU A 29 -14.86 -2.14 -1.21
CA LEU A 29 -13.78 -3.12 -1.04
C LEU A 29 -12.50 -2.44 -0.56
N ALA A 30 -12.08 -1.33 -1.17
CA ALA A 30 -10.90 -0.57 -0.75
C ALA A 30 -10.95 -0.21 0.74
N ARG A 31 -12.08 0.32 1.22
CA ARG A 31 -12.26 0.63 2.66
C ARG A 31 -12.17 -0.60 3.58
N HIS A 32 -12.60 -1.76 3.10
CA HIS A 32 -12.45 -3.01 3.84
C HIS A 32 -10.99 -3.46 3.87
N LEU A 33 -10.31 -3.42 2.72
CA LEU A 33 -8.89 -3.73 2.60
C LEU A 33 -8.02 -2.82 3.48
N ASP A 34 -8.30 -1.52 3.55
CA ASP A 34 -7.57 -0.60 4.44
C ASP A 34 -7.63 -1.04 5.91
N LYS A 35 -8.79 -1.52 6.37
CA LYS A 35 -8.93 -2.05 7.74
C LYS A 35 -8.16 -3.34 7.95
N VAL A 36 -8.23 -4.26 6.99
CA VAL A 36 -7.51 -5.54 7.02
C VAL A 36 -6.01 -5.30 7.04
N ARG A 37 -5.51 -4.42 6.18
CA ARG A 37 -4.09 -4.02 6.12
C ARG A 37 -3.62 -3.40 7.43
N SER A 38 -4.37 -2.44 7.96
CA SER A 38 -4.04 -1.80 9.24
C SER A 38 -3.99 -2.80 10.38
N ALA A 39 -4.90 -3.78 10.41
CA ALA A 39 -4.89 -4.83 11.44
C ALA A 39 -3.68 -5.78 11.29
N ALA A 40 -3.33 -6.20 10.07
CA ALA A 40 -2.17 -7.03 9.79
C ALA A 40 -0.87 -6.33 10.21
N PHE A 41 -0.73 -5.03 9.92
CA PHE A 41 0.47 -4.28 10.32
C PHE A 41 0.55 -4.05 11.81
N ALA A 42 -0.59 -3.77 12.48
CA ALA A 42 -0.64 -3.59 13.92
C ALA A 42 -0.24 -4.85 14.70
N ALA A 43 -0.48 -6.06 14.16
CA ALA A 43 -0.03 -7.32 14.76
C ALA A 43 1.50 -7.39 14.90
N SER A 44 2.23 -6.77 13.97
CA SER A 44 3.70 -6.62 14.02
C SER A 44 4.13 -5.28 14.63
N GLY A 45 3.23 -4.55 15.31
CA GLY A 45 3.49 -3.28 15.96
C GLY A 45 3.78 -2.12 15.00
N LEU A 46 3.33 -2.19 13.75
CA LEU A 46 3.55 -1.16 12.72
C LEU A 46 2.26 -0.38 12.43
N GLU A 47 2.41 0.93 12.23
CA GLU A 47 1.41 1.75 11.54
C GLU A 47 1.52 1.53 10.02
N SER A 48 0.45 1.78 9.26
CA SER A 48 0.45 1.58 7.80
C SER A 48 1.58 2.35 7.09
N TRP A 49 1.81 3.61 7.48
CA TRP A 49 2.89 4.41 6.89
C TRP A 49 4.30 3.89 7.23
N GLU A 50 4.48 3.22 8.39
CA GLU A 50 5.74 2.59 8.77
C GLU A 50 6.01 1.36 7.89
N PHE A 51 4.98 0.54 7.69
CA PHE A 51 5.05 -0.57 6.75
C PHE A 51 5.44 -0.09 5.35
N ASP A 52 4.83 0.99 4.81
CA ASP A 52 5.13 1.49 3.48
C ASP A 52 6.61 1.86 3.31
N VAL A 53 7.21 2.58 4.29
CA VAL A 53 8.62 2.96 4.25
C VAL A 53 9.54 1.74 4.39
N LEU A 54 9.26 0.85 5.36
CA LEU A 54 10.05 -0.36 5.57
C LEU A 54 9.95 -1.31 4.37
N ALA A 55 8.77 -1.45 3.76
CA ALA A 55 8.56 -2.26 2.57
C ALA A 55 9.31 -1.70 1.34
N ALA A 56 9.38 -0.38 1.18
CA ALA A 56 10.20 0.23 0.14
C ALA A 56 11.69 -0.11 0.31
N LEU A 57 12.21 0.01 1.53
CA LEU A 57 13.58 -0.38 1.86
C LEU A 57 13.81 -1.89 1.65
N ARG A 58 12.82 -2.71 1.99
CA ARG A 58 12.91 -4.17 1.85
C ARG A 58 12.97 -4.61 0.38
N ARG A 59 12.15 -3.98 -0.48
CA ARG A 59 12.16 -4.22 -1.94
C ARG A 59 13.44 -3.78 -2.63
N ALA A 60 14.14 -2.78 -2.11
CA ALA A 60 15.43 -2.35 -2.65
C ALA A 60 16.50 -3.46 -2.61
N GLY A 61 16.34 -4.47 -1.75
CA GLY A 61 17.21 -5.64 -1.69
C GLY A 61 18.11 -5.67 -0.45
N PRO A 62 18.82 -6.79 -0.27
CA PRO A 62 19.70 -6.97 0.89
C PRO A 62 20.84 -5.96 0.93
N GLY A 63 21.00 -5.27 2.06
CA GLY A 63 22.07 -4.28 2.27
C GLY A 63 21.91 -2.98 1.49
N GLN A 64 20.86 -2.84 0.68
CA GLN A 64 20.57 -1.60 -0.05
C GLN A 64 20.07 -0.52 0.91
N ARG A 65 20.40 0.72 0.56
CA ARG A 65 19.98 1.93 1.29
C ARG A 65 19.36 2.89 0.30
N LEU A 66 18.32 3.57 0.71
CA LEU A 66 17.62 4.57 -0.09
C LEU A 66 17.80 5.95 0.51
N SER A 67 17.96 6.96 -0.33
CA SER A 67 17.85 8.34 0.09
C SER A 67 16.40 8.69 0.42
N PRO A 68 16.12 9.70 1.26
CA PRO A 68 14.75 10.19 1.48
C PRO A 68 14.02 10.55 0.17
N GLY A 69 14.74 11.06 -0.82
CA GLY A 69 14.20 11.38 -2.14
C GLY A 69 13.73 10.14 -2.92
N GLN A 70 14.45 9.02 -2.81
CA GLN A 70 14.02 7.74 -3.39
C GLN A 70 12.80 7.18 -2.64
N LEU A 71 12.81 7.25 -1.30
CA LEU A 71 11.66 6.83 -0.49
C LEU A 71 10.39 7.63 -0.80
N LEU A 72 10.51 8.93 -1.10
CA LEU A 72 9.37 9.74 -1.54
C LEU A 72 8.71 9.19 -2.79
N LYS A 73 9.50 8.79 -3.79
CA LYS A 73 9.00 8.22 -5.05
C LYS A 73 8.28 6.88 -4.81
N GLU A 74 8.77 6.10 -3.85
CA GLU A 74 8.22 4.79 -3.52
C GLU A 74 6.95 4.85 -2.64
N THR A 75 6.73 5.93 -1.91
CA THR A 75 5.66 6.04 -0.90
C THR A 75 4.65 7.16 -1.15
N MET A 76 4.82 7.94 -2.23
CA MET A 76 3.92 9.04 -2.66
C MET A 76 3.58 10.06 -1.55
N VAL A 77 4.53 10.40 -0.70
CA VAL A 77 4.34 11.41 0.37
C VAL A 77 5.20 12.65 0.13
N THR A 78 4.97 13.73 0.88
CA THR A 78 5.77 14.97 0.78
C THR A 78 7.12 14.84 1.49
N SER A 79 8.11 15.67 1.09
CA SER A 79 9.47 15.63 1.63
C SER A 79 9.54 15.87 3.14
N GLY A 80 8.82 16.86 3.66
CA GLY A 80 8.77 17.12 5.11
C GLY A 80 8.20 15.95 5.91
N THR A 81 7.17 15.30 5.37
CA THR A 81 6.60 14.10 5.96
C THR A 81 7.60 12.94 5.98
N MET A 82 8.39 12.75 4.91
CA MET A 82 9.37 11.65 4.85
C MET A 82 10.47 11.79 5.88
N THR A 83 11.03 13.00 6.06
CA THR A 83 12.06 13.24 7.07
C THR A 83 11.55 12.85 8.46
N ASN A 84 10.37 13.32 8.85
CA ASN A 84 9.77 12.98 10.14
C ASN A 84 9.53 11.47 10.29
N ARG A 85 9.04 10.80 9.24
CA ARG A 85 8.84 9.34 9.22
C ARG A 85 10.14 8.58 9.45
N VAL A 86 11.20 8.96 8.75
CA VAL A 86 12.53 8.34 8.91
C VAL A 86 13.07 8.57 10.33
N ASP A 87 12.90 9.76 10.90
CA ASP A 87 13.34 10.06 12.26
C ASP A 87 12.59 9.21 13.30
N ARG A 88 11.28 9.06 13.14
CA ARG A 88 10.46 8.18 14.02
C ARG A 88 10.86 6.71 13.91
N LEU A 89 11.08 6.20 12.69
CA LEU A 89 11.55 4.83 12.49
C LEU A 89 12.95 4.59 13.06
N ALA A 90 13.85 5.56 12.94
CA ALA A 90 15.19 5.50 13.54
C ALA A 90 15.11 5.50 15.07
N ALA A 91 14.28 6.35 15.66
CA ALA A 91 14.04 6.38 17.11
C ALA A 91 13.48 5.04 17.65
N ARG A 92 12.71 4.30 16.82
CA ARG A 92 12.24 2.94 17.12
C ARG A 92 13.28 1.84 16.83
N GLY A 93 14.45 2.18 16.31
CA GLY A 93 15.50 1.21 15.97
C GLY A 93 15.16 0.33 14.75
N LEU A 94 14.20 0.71 13.91
CA LEU A 94 13.77 -0.06 12.74
C LEU A 94 14.59 0.26 11.49
N VAL A 95 15.18 1.45 11.43
CA VAL A 95 16.08 1.87 10.34
C VAL A 95 17.36 2.49 10.87
N THR A 96 18.42 2.46 10.06
CA THR A 96 19.64 3.25 10.25
C THR A 96 19.61 4.49 9.39
N ARG A 97 20.36 5.52 9.80
CA ARG A 97 20.65 6.73 9.01
C ARG A 97 22.15 6.88 8.93
N ASP A 98 22.68 6.78 7.74
CA ASP A 98 24.12 6.85 7.50
C ASP A 98 24.42 7.99 6.53
N PRO A 99 25.58 8.69 6.68
CA PRO A 99 26.02 9.66 5.70
C PRO A 99 26.19 8.97 4.32
N ASN A 100 25.81 9.65 3.26
CA ASN A 100 26.12 9.18 1.92
C ASN A 100 27.62 9.36 1.65
N PRO A 101 28.37 8.31 1.26
CA PRO A 101 29.78 8.40 0.93
C PRO A 101 30.11 9.38 -0.21
N GLU A 102 29.18 9.51 -1.16
CA GLU A 102 29.34 10.36 -2.35
C GLU A 102 28.90 11.83 -2.12
N ASP A 103 27.99 12.05 -1.16
CA ASP A 103 27.53 13.38 -0.77
C ASP A 103 27.29 13.45 0.74
N ARG A 104 28.19 14.04 1.47
CA ARG A 104 28.12 14.19 2.94
C ARG A 104 26.92 14.98 3.45
N ARG A 105 26.20 15.70 2.57
CA ARG A 105 24.95 16.41 2.90
C ARG A 105 23.73 15.53 2.78
N ALA A 106 23.86 14.41 2.09
CA ALA A 106 22.79 13.43 1.89
C ALA A 106 22.88 12.32 2.95
N VAL A 107 21.70 11.81 3.31
CA VAL A 107 21.53 10.69 4.24
C VAL A 107 21.01 9.49 3.47
N LEU A 108 21.54 8.33 3.78
CA LEU A 108 21.03 7.05 3.33
C LEU A 108 20.32 6.33 4.47
N VAL A 109 19.17 5.76 4.19
CA VAL A 109 18.32 5.01 5.13
C VAL A 109 18.41 3.54 4.80
N GLY A 110 18.69 2.71 5.79
CA GLY A 110 18.76 1.26 5.66
C GLY A 110 17.91 0.55 6.69
N LEU A 111 17.49 -0.70 6.42
CA LEU A 111 16.81 -1.53 7.40
C LEU A 111 17.80 -2.04 8.47
N THR A 112 17.38 -2.03 9.73
CA THR A 112 18.00 -2.85 10.77
C THR A 112 17.50 -4.30 10.69
N ALA A 113 18.09 -5.20 11.48
CA ALA A 113 17.58 -6.56 11.64
C ALA A 113 16.13 -6.54 12.16
N ALA A 114 15.86 -5.71 13.19
CA ALA A 114 14.52 -5.55 13.75
C ALA A 114 13.51 -4.97 12.74
N GLY A 115 13.92 -3.99 11.94
CA GLY A 115 13.06 -3.43 10.88
C GLY A 115 12.75 -4.44 9.78
N ARG A 116 13.71 -5.29 9.44
CA ARG A 116 13.50 -6.39 8.47
C ARG A 116 12.52 -7.42 9.01
N GLU A 117 12.70 -7.87 10.24
CA GLU A 117 11.81 -8.84 10.89
C GLU A 117 10.38 -8.29 10.98
N ALA A 118 10.22 -7.04 11.41
CA ALA A 118 8.91 -6.41 11.53
C ALA A 118 8.16 -6.32 10.19
N VAL A 119 8.84 -5.89 9.11
CA VAL A 119 8.20 -5.77 7.79
C VAL A 119 7.92 -7.13 7.15
N ASP A 120 8.82 -8.12 7.33
CA ASP A 120 8.62 -9.46 6.78
C ASP A 120 7.45 -10.17 7.49
N SER A 121 7.31 -10.03 8.83
CA SER A 121 6.15 -10.52 9.58
C SER A 121 4.85 -9.84 9.15
N ALA A 122 4.83 -8.51 9.09
CA ALA A 122 3.66 -7.75 8.68
C ALA A 122 3.20 -8.08 7.25
N LEU A 123 4.16 -8.34 6.34
CA LEU A 123 3.84 -8.78 4.98
C LEU A 123 3.23 -10.18 4.97
N ALA A 124 3.74 -11.11 5.77
CA ALA A 124 3.19 -12.46 5.87
C ALA A 124 1.74 -12.45 6.38
N ASP A 125 1.45 -11.66 7.43
CA ASP A 125 0.11 -11.50 7.98
C ASP A 125 -0.85 -10.86 6.95
N LEU A 126 -0.38 -9.85 6.22
CA LEU A 126 -1.14 -9.24 5.15
C LEU A 126 -1.48 -10.25 4.04
N MET A 127 -0.49 -11.01 3.58
CA MET A 127 -0.71 -12.00 2.52
C MET A 127 -1.71 -13.09 2.96
N ALA A 128 -1.62 -13.56 4.21
CA ALA A 128 -2.58 -14.51 4.75
C ALA A 128 -4.01 -13.93 4.77
N ALA A 129 -4.18 -12.70 5.21
CA ALA A 129 -5.47 -12.04 5.24
C ALA A 129 -6.05 -11.78 3.84
N GLU A 130 -5.23 -11.33 2.88
CA GLU A 130 -5.66 -11.11 1.50
C GLU A 130 -6.00 -12.44 0.79
N GLN A 131 -5.27 -13.52 1.07
CA GLN A 131 -5.61 -14.86 0.57
C GLN A 131 -6.99 -15.31 1.07
N GLN A 132 -7.32 -15.05 2.34
CA GLN A 132 -8.64 -15.39 2.88
C GLN A 132 -9.76 -14.62 2.17
N ILE A 133 -9.56 -13.33 1.88
CA ILE A 133 -10.55 -12.52 1.13
C ILE A 133 -10.81 -13.11 -0.26
N LEU A 134 -9.77 -13.62 -0.91
CA LEU A 134 -9.86 -14.18 -2.25
C LEU A 134 -10.28 -15.67 -2.27
N ALA A 135 -10.32 -16.35 -1.10
CA ALA A 135 -10.57 -17.79 -1.05
C ALA A 135 -11.92 -18.21 -1.64
N GLU A 136 -12.94 -17.34 -1.50
CA GLU A 136 -14.29 -17.57 -2.01
C GLU A 136 -14.43 -17.42 -3.55
N LEU A 137 -13.41 -16.87 -4.21
CA LEU A 137 -13.41 -16.70 -5.65
C LEU A 137 -12.70 -17.87 -6.34
N ASP A 138 -13.34 -18.39 -7.40
CA ASP A 138 -12.66 -19.36 -8.26
C ASP A 138 -11.49 -18.72 -9.04
N PRO A 139 -10.54 -19.52 -9.54
CA PRO A 139 -9.36 -19.01 -10.24
C PRO A 139 -9.70 -18.14 -11.46
N THR A 140 -10.78 -18.45 -12.19
CA THR A 140 -11.19 -17.72 -13.39
C THR A 140 -11.66 -16.32 -13.03
N HIS A 141 -12.45 -16.18 -11.96
CA HIS A 141 -12.89 -14.87 -11.48
C HIS A 141 -11.72 -14.04 -10.91
N ARG A 142 -10.74 -14.67 -10.24
CA ARG A 142 -9.54 -13.95 -9.77
C ARG A 142 -8.76 -13.36 -10.95
N GLU A 143 -8.54 -14.15 -12.00
CA GLU A 143 -7.85 -13.69 -13.20
C GLU A 143 -8.63 -12.56 -13.90
N ALA A 144 -9.93 -12.72 -14.08
CA ALA A 144 -10.80 -11.71 -14.69
C ALA A 144 -10.75 -10.37 -13.94
N ILE A 145 -10.80 -10.40 -12.61
CA ILE A 145 -10.66 -9.18 -11.76
C ILE A 145 -9.27 -8.58 -11.93
N THR A 146 -8.21 -9.39 -11.94
CA THR A 146 -6.83 -8.91 -12.11
C THR A 146 -6.67 -8.17 -13.43
N VAL A 147 -7.18 -8.73 -14.54
CA VAL A 147 -7.14 -8.11 -15.87
C VAL A 147 -7.94 -6.80 -15.86
N ALA A 148 -9.19 -6.85 -15.40
CA ALA A 148 -10.07 -5.67 -15.40
C ALA A 148 -9.51 -4.50 -14.56
N LEU A 149 -8.96 -4.79 -13.39
CA LEU A 149 -8.35 -3.76 -12.54
C LEU A 149 -7.07 -3.18 -13.17
N ARG A 150 -6.27 -4.00 -13.84
CA ARG A 150 -5.09 -3.53 -14.58
C ARG A 150 -5.48 -2.58 -15.71
N GLU A 151 -6.52 -2.91 -16.48
CA GLU A 151 -7.04 -2.04 -17.54
C GLU A 151 -7.58 -0.72 -16.99
N LEU A 152 -8.35 -0.77 -15.90
CA LEU A 152 -8.87 0.43 -15.24
C LEU A 152 -7.77 1.36 -14.71
N LEU A 153 -6.66 0.80 -14.23
CA LEU A 153 -5.54 1.57 -13.67
C LEU A 153 -4.56 2.08 -14.73
N ALA A 154 -4.56 1.49 -15.93
CA ALA A 154 -3.59 1.81 -16.98
C ALA A 154 -3.47 3.32 -17.32
N PRO A 155 -4.57 4.12 -17.35
CA PRO A 155 -4.50 5.55 -17.68
C PRO A 155 -3.84 6.42 -16.58
N TYR A 156 -3.72 5.94 -15.35
CA TYR A 156 -3.32 6.75 -14.19
C TYR A 156 -1.82 6.75 -13.89
N GLY A 157 -1.00 6.14 -14.75
CA GLY A 157 0.45 6.15 -14.61
C GLY A 157 1.05 4.87 -13.98
N PRO A 158 2.40 4.73 -14.04
CA PRO A 158 3.09 3.53 -13.56
C PRO A 158 3.02 3.35 -12.03
N GLU A 159 2.83 4.42 -11.28
CA GLU A 159 2.73 4.40 -9.82
C GLU A 159 1.45 3.73 -9.29
N LEU A 160 0.43 3.55 -10.13
CA LEU A 160 -0.83 2.86 -9.79
C LEU A 160 -1.00 1.51 -10.48
N ARG A 161 0.05 1.03 -11.19
CA ARG A 161 0.01 -0.25 -11.90
C ARG A 161 0.42 -1.43 -11.02
#